data_bd3572f5ab87004dd7d653749a9824f9
#
_entry.id   bd3572f5ab87004dd7d653749a9824f9
#
_cell.length_a   1.000
_cell.length_b   1.000
_cell.length_c   1.000
_cell.angle_alpha   90.00
_cell.angle_beta   90.00
_cell.angle_gamma   90.00
#
_symmetry.space_group_name_H-M   'P 1'
#
loop_
_entity.id
_entity.type
_entity.pdbx_description
1 polymer ?
#
loop_
_entity_poly.entity_id
_entity_poly.type
_entity_poly.pdbx_seq_one_letter_code
_entity_poly.pdbx_strand_id
1 'polypeptide(L)'
;MSLNVLSFDLKNNINNRLKFGAYYEEILLKLLNENNLNFKNVSIEDPTCFYDFLRNDTKTPVILELKSIINTTNENIYLVSYHKIQKYKKLLKKRPLTRFIYIYNQVVSQEEYELFYHEIDIKKINNDEYFITTLPNNSKYYEIPKRYFKTLINNLEILN
;
A
#
# COMPACT_ATOMS: atom_id res chain seq x y z
N MET A 1 -14.31 -2.69 19.58
CA MET A 1 -14.49 -3.91 18.77
C MET A 1 -13.16 -4.63 18.70
N SER A 2 -13.09 -5.88 19.13
CA SER A 2 -11.84 -6.64 19.05
C SER A 2 -11.54 -7.04 17.62
N LEU A 3 -10.27 -7.05 17.21
CA LEU A 3 -9.84 -7.49 15.88
C LEU A 3 -10.26 -8.94 15.56
N ASN A 4 -10.45 -9.77 16.58
CA ASN A 4 -10.93 -11.14 16.39
C ASN A 4 -12.34 -11.19 15.81
N VAL A 5 -13.22 -10.25 16.20
CA VAL A 5 -14.54 -10.10 15.60
C VAL A 5 -14.42 -9.58 14.18
N LEU A 6 -13.56 -8.58 13.94
CA LEU A 6 -13.28 -8.06 12.60
C LEU A 6 -12.67 -9.14 11.68
N SER A 7 -11.76 -9.99 12.16
CA SER A 7 -11.14 -11.02 11.34
C SER A 7 -12.10 -12.12 10.90
N PHE A 8 -13.11 -12.43 11.73
CA PHE A 8 -14.14 -13.40 11.39
C PHE A 8 -15.09 -12.88 10.31
N ASP A 9 -15.51 -11.62 10.44
CA ASP A 9 -16.47 -10.98 9.53
C ASP A 9 -15.80 -10.45 8.24
N LEU A 10 -14.50 -10.20 8.23
CA LEU A 10 -13.77 -9.66 7.07
C LEU A 10 -13.91 -10.49 5.79
N LYS A 11 -14.12 -11.81 5.93
CA LYS A 11 -14.32 -12.70 4.77
C LYS A 11 -15.68 -12.50 4.09
N ASN A 12 -16.68 -12.06 4.84
CA ASN A 12 -18.08 -12.06 4.42
C ASN A 12 -18.72 -10.67 4.35
N ASN A 13 -18.07 -9.62 4.86
CA ASN A 13 -18.65 -8.29 4.94
C ASN A 13 -17.71 -7.21 4.40
N ILE A 14 -18.07 -6.64 3.25
CA ILE A 14 -17.28 -5.58 2.59
C ILE A 14 -17.15 -4.32 3.44
N ASN A 15 -18.17 -3.97 4.24
CA ASN A 15 -18.12 -2.79 5.12
C ASN A 15 -17.08 -2.95 6.22
N ASN A 16 -16.90 -4.15 6.77
CA ASN A 16 -15.87 -4.43 7.76
C ASN A 16 -14.46 -4.37 7.15
N ARG A 17 -14.31 -4.80 5.90
CA ARG A 17 -13.04 -4.66 5.16
C ARG A 17 -12.67 -3.20 4.93
N LEU A 18 -13.65 -2.36 4.58
CA LEU A 18 -13.43 -0.92 4.41
C LEU A 18 -13.07 -0.23 5.73
N LYS A 19 -13.75 -0.56 6.82
CA LYS A 19 -13.43 -0.06 8.17
C LYS A 19 -12.03 -0.49 8.63
N PHE A 20 -11.65 -1.72 8.36
CA PHE A 20 -10.34 -2.25 8.67
C PHE A 20 -9.24 -1.48 7.93
N GLY A 21 -9.41 -1.26 6.63
CA GLY A 21 -8.49 -0.45 5.83
C GLY A 21 -8.38 0.98 6.35
N ALA A 22 -9.52 1.64 6.56
CA ALA A 22 -9.57 3.03 7.05
C ALA A 22 -8.91 3.19 8.43
N TYR A 23 -9.08 2.24 9.32
CA TYR A 23 -8.44 2.25 10.64
C TYR A 23 -6.91 2.33 10.54
N TYR A 24 -6.30 1.50 9.68
CA TYR A 24 -4.85 1.51 9.51
C TYR A 24 -4.34 2.67 8.66
N GLU A 25 -5.16 3.22 7.78
CA GLU A 25 -4.84 4.48 7.11
C GLU A 25 -4.70 5.63 8.10
N GLU A 26 -5.60 5.72 9.09
CA GLU A 26 -5.50 6.72 10.17
C GLU A 26 -4.24 6.54 11.02
N ILE A 27 -3.91 5.29 11.36
CA ILE A 27 -2.69 4.96 12.12
C ILE A 27 -1.45 5.39 11.33
N LEU A 28 -1.40 5.07 10.03
CA LEU A 28 -0.27 5.46 9.18
C LEU A 28 -0.15 6.99 9.09
N LEU A 29 -1.26 7.68 8.86
CA LEU A 29 -1.25 9.15 8.77
C LEU A 29 -0.73 9.80 10.06
N LYS A 30 -1.14 9.27 11.22
CA LYS A 30 -0.64 9.72 12.52
C LYS A 30 0.87 9.50 12.64
N LEU A 31 1.36 8.32 12.27
CA LEU A 31 2.80 8.02 12.26
C LEU A 31 3.59 9.00 11.38
N LEU A 32 3.08 9.28 10.18
CA LEU A 32 3.71 10.21 9.24
C LEU A 32 3.76 11.62 9.82
N ASN A 33 2.66 12.10 10.39
CA ASN A 33 2.59 13.44 10.99
C ASN A 33 3.50 13.58 12.23
N GLU A 34 3.57 12.57 13.07
CA GLU A 34 4.47 12.53 14.24
C GLU A 34 5.95 12.58 13.82
N ASN A 35 6.27 12.19 12.61
CA ASN A 35 7.63 12.25 12.04
C ASN A 35 7.83 13.44 11.09
N ASN A 36 6.96 14.44 11.13
CA ASN A 36 7.01 15.65 10.31
C ASN A 36 7.00 15.39 8.79
N LEU A 37 6.38 14.28 8.38
CA LEU A 37 6.17 13.95 7.00
C LEU A 37 4.78 14.44 6.58
N ASN A 38 4.74 15.43 5.71
CA ASN A 38 3.51 16.15 5.35
C ASN A 38 2.73 15.42 4.25
N PHE A 39 2.09 14.31 4.62
CA PHE A 39 1.20 13.57 3.73
C PHE A 39 -0.26 13.94 3.97
N LYS A 40 -1.03 13.89 2.90
CA LYS A 40 -2.50 14.01 2.94
C LYS A 40 -3.12 12.66 2.57
N ASN A 41 -4.17 12.27 3.26
CA ASN A 41 -5.01 11.15 2.83
C ASN A 41 -5.95 11.63 1.73
N VAL A 42 -5.63 11.27 0.48
CA VAL A 42 -6.40 11.70 -0.70
C VAL A 42 -7.56 10.75 -1.01
N SER A 43 -7.53 9.51 -0.55
CA SER A 43 -8.60 8.53 -0.78
C SER A 43 -9.91 8.91 -0.10
N ILE A 44 -9.87 9.70 0.98
CA ILE A 44 -11.06 10.24 1.66
C ILE A 44 -11.76 11.28 0.79
N GLU A 45 -10.99 12.16 0.13
CA GLU A 45 -11.52 13.24 -0.71
C GLU A 45 -11.95 12.74 -2.09
N ASP A 46 -11.20 11.79 -2.65
CA ASP A 46 -11.46 11.19 -3.96
C ASP A 46 -11.32 9.66 -3.90
N PRO A 47 -12.44 8.92 -3.70
CA PRO A 47 -12.41 7.47 -3.67
C PRO A 47 -11.97 6.81 -4.98
N THR A 48 -11.94 7.54 -6.09
CA THR A 48 -11.48 7.03 -7.39
C THR A 48 -9.98 7.14 -7.58
N CYS A 49 -9.28 7.82 -6.67
CA CYS A 49 -7.82 7.93 -6.69
C CYS A 49 -7.19 6.53 -6.51
N PHE A 50 -6.14 6.24 -7.27
CA PHE A 50 -5.51 4.93 -7.24
C PHE A 50 -4.49 4.74 -6.11
N TYR A 51 -4.23 5.77 -5.32
CA TYR A 51 -3.35 5.75 -4.15
C TYR A 51 -4.02 6.42 -2.96
N ASP A 52 -3.52 6.14 -1.75
CA ASP A 52 -4.15 6.61 -0.50
C ASP A 52 -3.58 7.93 -0.01
N PHE A 53 -2.28 8.14 -0.13
CA PHE A 53 -1.59 9.31 0.42
C PHE A 53 -0.73 10.01 -0.61
N LEU A 54 -0.66 11.33 -0.47
CA LEU A 54 0.15 12.19 -1.34
C LEU A 54 0.98 13.16 -0.51
N ARG A 55 2.26 13.27 -0.85
CA ARG A 55 3.15 14.35 -0.46
C ARG A 55 3.65 15.07 -1.70
N ASN A 56 3.32 16.34 -1.83
CA ASN A 56 3.67 17.16 -3.00
C ASN A 56 4.38 18.49 -2.66
N ASP A 57 4.84 18.63 -1.41
CA ASP A 57 5.58 19.80 -0.94
C ASP A 57 7.08 19.75 -1.28
N THR A 58 7.51 18.74 -2.00
CA THR A 58 8.89 18.53 -2.45
C THR A 58 8.96 18.47 -3.99
N LYS A 59 10.19 18.58 -4.54
CA LYS A 59 10.42 18.46 -5.99
C LYS A 59 10.05 17.10 -6.54
N THR A 60 10.12 16.07 -5.70
CA THR A 60 9.76 14.69 -6.06
C THR A 60 8.51 14.29 -5.28
N PRO A 61 7.31 14.42 -5.89
CA PRO A 61 6.09 13.97 -5.22
C PRO A 61 6.17 12.49 -4.86
N VAL A 62 5.65 12.14 -3.68
CA VAL A 62 5.58 10.76 -3.20
C VAL A 62 4.12 10.39 -3.03
N ILE A 63 3.72 9.29 -3.67
CA ILE A 63 2.41 8.67 -3.46
C ILE A 63 2.57 7.34 -2.75
N LEU A 64 1.65 7.05 -1.83
CA LEU A 64 1.65 5.83 -1.03
C LEU A 64 0.34 5.08 -1.24
N GLU A 65 0.45 3.77 -1.35
CA GLU A 65 -0.69 2.85 -1.24
C GLU A 65 -0.49 1.98 -0.01
N LEU A 66 -1.49 1.92 0.85
CA LEU A 66 -1.47 1.06 2.04
C LEU A 66 -2.37 -0.15 1.82
N LYS A 67 -1.82 -1.33 1.98
CA LYS A 67 -2.56 -2.59 1.98
C LYS A 67 -2.42 -3.26 3.34
N SER A 68 -3.51 -3.33 4.09
CA SER A 68 -3.54 -4.06 5.37
C SER A 68 -4.09 -5.47 5.16
N ILE A 69 -3.35 -6.45 5.64
CA ILE A 69 -3.69 -7.87 5.54
C ILE A 69 -3.55 -8.54 6.90
N ILE A 70 -4.43 -9.51 7.16
CA ILE A 70 -4.27 -10.39 8.31
C ILE A 70 -3.34 -11.52 7.88
N ASN A 71 -2.27 -11.73 8.65
CA ASN A 71 -1.27 -12.74 8.33
C ASN A 71 -1.83 -14.14 8.54
N THR A 72 -2.33 -14.75 7.47
CA THR A 72 -2.89 -16.11 7.50
C THR A 72 -2.14 -17.09 6.61
N THR A 73 -1.14 -16.65 5.85
CA THR A 73 -0.43 -17.48 4.87
C THR A 73 1.09 -17.33 4.98
N ASN A 74 1.80 -18.44 4.69
CA ASN A 74 3.25 -18.49 4.60
C ASN A 74 3.77 -18.15 3.20
N GLU A 75 3.00 -17.47 2.38
CA GLU A 75 3.42 -17.04 1.05
C GLU A 75 4.56 -16.03 1.14
N ASN A 76 5.57 -16.20 0.26
CA ASN A 76 6.76 -15.36 0.22
C ASN A 76 6.64 -14.19 -0.77
N ILE A 77 5.40 -13.83 -1.12
CA ILE A 77 5.12 -12.76 -2.08
C ILE A 77 4.08 -11.79 -1.53
N TYR A 78 4.14 -10.54 -2.01
CA TYR A 78 3.06 -9.58 -1.91
C TYR A 78 2.46 -9.34 -3.30
N LEU A 79 1.15 -9.15 -3.35
CA LEU A 79 0.41 -8.86 -4.58
C LEU A 79 0.24 -7.35 -4.74
N VAL A 80 0.76 -6.79 -5.82
CA VAL A 80 0.65 -5.37 -6.15
C VAL A 80 -0.27 -5.21 -7.36
N SER A 81 -1.31 -4.38 -7.23
CA SER A 81 -2.34 -4.21 -8.24
C SER A 81 -1.76 -3.81 -9.61
N TYR A 82 -1.98 -4.64 -10.61
CA TYR A 82 -1.64 -4.36 -12.00
C TYR A 82 -2.29 -3.05 -12.48
N HIS A 83 -3.57 -2.88 -12.19
CA HIS A 83 -4.33 -1.70 -12.60
C HIS A 83 -3.75 -0.40 -12.02
N LYS A 84 -3.37 -0.41 -10.73
CA LYS A 84 -2.74 0.75 -10.09
C LYS A 84 -1.38 1.07 -10.69
N ILE A 85 -0.61 0.07 -11.05
CA ILE A 85 0.68 0.26 -11.73
C ILE A 85 0.47 0.87 -13.13
N GLN A 86 -0.54 0.44 -13.88
CA GLN A 86 -0.84 1.04 -15.18
C GLN A 86 -1.24 2.52 -15.04
N LYS A 87 -2.00 2.88 -14.01
CA LYS A 87 -2.31 4.27 -13.70
C LYS A 87 -1.06 5.07 -13.30
N TYR A 88 -0.16 4.46 -12.53
CA TYR A 88 1.12 5.08 -12.19
C TYR A 88 1.97 5.36 -13.44
N LYS A 89 2.06 4.42 -14.36
CA LYS A 89 2.74 4.65 -15.66
C LYS A 89 2.18 5.85 -16.41
N LYS A 90 0.85 6.02 -16.42
CA LYS A 90 0.20 7.18 -17.04
C LYS A 90 0.54 8.47 -16.30
N LEU A 91 0.58 8.44 -14.97
CA LEU A 91 0.94 9.59 -14.16
C LEU A 91 2.38 10.04 -14.44
N LEU A 92 3.31 9.11 -14.58
CA LEU A 92 4.72 9.40 -14.88
C LEU A 92 4.92 10.14 -16.20
N LYS A 93 4.03 9.98 -17.18
CA LYS A 93 4.08 10.74 -18.44
C LYS A 93 3.86 12.24 -18.22
N LYS A 94 3.07 12.59 -17.19
CA LYS A 94 2.75 13.99 -16.83
C LYS A 94 3.67 14.51 -15.72
N ARG A 95 4.06 13.66 -14.80
CA ARG A 95 4.86 13.99 -13.61
C ARG A 95 5.97 12.93 -13.43
N PRO A 96 7.05 13.01 -14.22
CA PRO A 96 8.04 11.93 -14.32
C PRO A 96 8.87 11.70 -13.06
N LEU A 97 8.88 12.65 -12.11
CA LEU A 97 9.62 12.53 -10.85
C LEU A 97 8.79 11.94 -9.71
N THR A 98 7.52 11.62 -9.94
CA THR A 98 6.66 11.03 -8.92
C THR A 98 7.15 9.64 -8.52
N ARG A 99 7.29 9.42 -7.22
CA ARG A 99 7.67 8.13 -6.63
C ARG A 99 6.42 7.44 -6.10
N PHE A 100 6.33 6.13 -6.31
CA PHE A 100 5.23 5.32 -5.80
C PHE A 100 5.78 4.26 -4.83
N ILE A 101 5.34 4.35 -3.58
CA ILE A 101 5.74 3.43 -2.52
C ILE A 101 4.52 2.63 -2.06
N TYR A 102 4.62 1.32 -2.16
CA TYR A 102 3.64 0.39 -1.65
C TYR A 102 3.97 0.03 -0.21
N ILE A 103 2.99 0.16 0.68
CA ILE A 103 3.13 -0.20 2.09
C ILE A 103 2.20 -1.38 2.38
N TYR A 104 2.78 -2.48 2.85
CA TYR A 104 2.04 -3.61 3.36
C TYR A 104 2.05 -3.60 4.88
N ASN A 105 0.87 -3.64 5.47
CA ASN A 105 0.66 -3.76 6.90
C ASN A 105 0.24 -5.19 7.22
N GLN A 106 1.14 -5.95 7.85
CA GLN A 106 0.83 -7.28 8.35
C GLN A 106 0.27 -7.19 9.76
N VAL A 107 -1.01 -7.53 9.89
CA VAL A 107 -1.75 -7.41 11.15
C VAL A 107 -1.88 -8.80 11.77
N VAL A 108 -1.39 -8.93 13.01
CA VAL A 108 -1.57 -10.12 13.84
C VAL A 108 -2.76 -9.92 14.79
N SER A 109 -2.81 -8.75 15.43
CA SER A 109 -3.91 -8.31 16.30
C SER A 109 -4.04 -6.79 16.23
N GLN A 110 -5.02 -6.21 16.92
CA GLN A 110 -5.25 -4.76 16.90
C GLN A 110 -4.00 -3.96 17.30
N GLU A 111 -3.24 -4.46 18.26
CA GLU A 111 -2.06 -3.81 18.80
C GLU A 111 -0.75 -4.34 18.24
N GLU A 112 -0.80 -5.44 17.49
CA GLU A 112 0.36 -6.12 16.94
C GLU A 112 0.28 -6.14 15.41
N TYR A 113 1.02 -5.25 14.78
CA TYR A 113 1.10 -5.11 13.33
C TYR A 113 2.50 -4.63 12.95
N GLU A 114 2.88 -4.86 11.71
CA GLU A 114 4.18 -4.44 11.18
C GLU A 114 4.02 -3.88 9.76
N LEU A 115 4.65 -2.72 9.53
CA LEU A 115 4.61 -2.01 8.25
C LEU A 115 5.88 -2.30 7.45
N PHE A 116 5.69 -2.76 6.21
CA PHE A 116 6.76 -2.99 5.25
C PHE A 116 6.54 -2.13 4.02
N TYR A 117 7.61 -1.65 3.41
CA TYR A 117 7.51 -0.82 2.22
C TYR A 117 8.36 -1.35 1.07
N HIS A 118 7.95 -1.04 -0.13
CA HIS A 118 8.70 -1.25 -1.36
C HIS A 118 8.41 -0.12 -2.34
N GLU A 119 9.45 0.53 -2.85
CA GLU A 119 9.30 1.52 -3.91
C GLU A 119 9.17 0.81 -5.26
N ILE A 120 8.13 1.17 -6.00
CA ILE A 120 7.85 0.57 -7.31
C ILE A 120 8.91 1.03 -8.31
N ASP A 121 9.59 0.07 -8.90
CA ASP A 121 10.57 0.30 -9.96
C ASP A 121 9.97 -0.02 -11.33
N ILE A 122 9.62 1.05 -12.07
CA ILE A 122 9.00 0.92 -13.39
C ILE A 122 9.91 0.22 -14.40
N LYS A 123 11.23 0.37 -14.28
CA LYS A 123 12.18 -0.31 -15.20
C LYS A 123 12.07 -1.82 -15.05
N LYS A 124 12.02 -2.32 -13.82
CA LYS A 124 11.85 -3.75 -13.55
C LYS A 124 10.51 -4.27 -14.07
N ILE A 125 9.45 -3.50 -13.88
CA ILE A 125 8.12 -3.85 -14.38
C ILE A 125 8.10 -3.89 -15.92
N ASN A 126 8.68 -2.90 -16.58
CA ASN A 126 8.76 -2.85 -18.05
C ASN A 126 9.66 -3.95 -18.63
N ASN A 127 10.62 -4.46 -17.86
CA ASN A 127 11.48 -5.57 -18.24
C ASN A 127 10.90 -6.95 -17.88
N ASP A 128 9.64 -7.02 -17.48
CA ASP A 128 8.93 -8.25 -17.11
C ASP A 128 9.64 -9.07 -16.00
N GLU A 129 10.31 -8.39 -15.05
CA GLU A 129 11.03 -9.04 -13.97
C GLU A 129 10.11 -9.62 -12.88
N TYR A 130 8.81 -9.30 -12.90
CA TYR A 130 7.82 -9.82 -11.95
C TYR A 130 6.74 -10.62 -12.67
N PHE A 131 6.33 -11.72 -12.07
CA PHE A 131 5.22 -12.52 -12.55
C PHE A 131 3.91 -11.77 -12.40
N ILE A 132 2.99 -12.00 -13.34
CA ILE A 132 1.62 -11.51 -13.27
C ILE A 132 0.71 -12.69 -12.98
N THR A 133 -0.11 -12.57 -11.94
CA THR A 133 -1.13 -13.55 -11.60
C THR A 133 -2.51 -12.94 -11.82
N THR A 134 -3.46 -13.78 -12.23
CA THR A 134 -4.87 -13.41 -12.39
C THR A 134 -5.70 -14.19 -11.39
N LEU A 135 -6.43 -13.50 -10.53
CA LEU A 135 -7.32 -14.11 -9.57
C LEU A 135 -8.65 -14.53 -10.22
N PRO A 136 -9.46 -15.40 -9.56
CA PRO A 136 -10.75 -15.87 -10.10
C PRO A 136 -11.72 -14.75 -10.50
N ASN A 137 -11.62 -13.57 -9.87
CA ASN A 137 -12.43 -12.39 -10.21
C ASN A 137 -11.88 -11.57 -11.39
N ASN A 138 -10.92 -12.12 -12.15
CA ASN A 138 -10.20 -11.47 -13.25
C ASN A 138 -9.30 -10.29 -12.85
N SER A 139 -9.10 -10.02 -11.58
CA SER A 139 -8.13 -9.03 -11.10
C SER A 139 -6.71 -9.53 -11.32
N LYS A 140 -5.86 -8.65 -11.88
CA LYS A 140 -4.45 -8.95 -12.13
C LYS A 140 -3.55 -8.29 -11.10
N TYR A 141 -2.49 -8.99 -10.73
CA TYR A 141 -1.49 -8.50 -9.77
C TYR A 141 -0.09 -8.88 -10.21
N TYR A 142 0.87 -8.01 -9.90
CA TYR A 142 2.28 -8.37 -9.90
C TYR A 142 2.62 -9.12 -8.60
N GLU A 143 3.37 -10.20 -8.73
CA GLU A 143 3.92 -10.94 -7.60
C GLU A 143 5.30 -10.38 -7.26
N ILE A 144 5.42 -9.67 -6.14
CA ILE A 144 6.69 -9.11 -5.68
C ILE A 144 7.18 -9.89 -4.47
N PRO A 145 8.38 -10.49 -4.51
CA PRO A 145 8.91 -11.22 -3.36
C PRO A 145 8.97 -10.37 -2.09
N LYS A 146 8.53 -10.92 -0.96
CA LYS A 146 8.56 -10.23 0.35
C LYS A 146 9.95 -9.77 0.74
N ARG A 147 11.02 -10.44 0.30
CA ARG A 147 12.40 -10.06 0.56
C ARG A 147 12.79 -8.68 0.01
N TYR A 148 12.03 -8.15 -0.94
CA TYR A 148 12.25 -6.80 -1.47
C TYR A 148 11.58 -5.71 -0.62
N PHE A 149 10.69 -6.09 0.28
CA PHE A 149 10.07 -5.18 1.23
C PHE A 149 10.93 -5.03 2.47
N LYS A 150 11.08 -3.80 2.94
CA LYS A 150 11.84 -3.44 4.13
C LYS A 150 10.92 -2.89 5.21
N THR A 151 11.34 -3.01 6.47
CA THR A 151 10.60 -2.45 7.61
C THR A 151 10.52 -0.93 7.49
N LEU A 152 9.32 -0.37 7.53
CA LEU A 152 9.10 1.06 7.32
C LEU A 152 9.59 1.89 8.50
N ILE A 153 9.28 1.48 9.73
CA ILE A 153 9.54 2.29 10.93
C ILE A 153 11.01 2.65 11.13
N ASN A 154 11.92 1.77 10.67
CA ASN A 154 13.36 2.00 10.74
C ASN A 154 13.92 2.75 9.52
N ASN A 155 13.09 3.07 8.54
CA ASN A 155 13.50 3.62 7.24
C ASN A 155 12.58 4.76 6.79
N LEU A 156 12.00 5.52 7.73
CA LEU A 156 11.04 6.59 7.41
C LEU A 156 11.63 7.69 6.52
N GLU A 157 12.96 7.84 6.49
CA GLU A 157 13.64 8.78 5.61
C GLU A 157 13.42 8.50 4.12
N ILE A 158 13.03 7.28 3.73
CA ILE A 158 12.71 6.95 2.34
C ILE A 158 11.50 7.75 1.82
N LEU A 159 10.66 8.23 2.72
CA LEU A 159 9.47 9.00 2.40
C LEU A 159 9.73 10.49 2.21
N ASN A 160 10.96 10.91 2.44
CA ASN A 160 11.38 12.30 2.21
C ASN A 160 11.58 12.61 0.73
#